data_1645b6112dd820e3fb42395764b5f96a
#
_entry.id   1645b6112dd820e3fb42395764b5f96a
#
_cell.length_a   1.000
_cell.length_b   1.000
_cell.length_c   1.000
_cell.angle_alpha   90.00
_cell.angle_beta   90.00
_cell.angle_gamma   90.00
#
_symmetry.space_group_name_H-M   'P 1'
#
loop_
_entity.id
_entity.type
_entity.pdbx_description
1 polymer ?
#
loop_
_entity_poly.entity_id
_entity_poly.type
_entity_poly.pdbx_seq_one_letter_code
_entity_poly.pdbx_strand_id
1 'polypeptide(L)'
;MRRTSRLAVQIVLLLSALAFAAPLLAAKDNAKSAAKPAAKAPKSTSAKLNAATPLPANADTLIWRGDHATGRTIMDELAKEYAKEKKGRITLEPFSTVSGLDAVAQGTADIAGSARGKYLKRVEEAGINFVPVALDAAVMITYPKNPVQSISLQQLFDIYYGRITNWTPLGGEPKDINLYGIAAPLDGIEFSVRDIVYRNGDQRVAVPRLYLNTTKLEEGIAIDPAGLGLSTLASIHDNKGVKPLSIEGVSATQATVADGSYPLYITLYLAAKVDSPKQPAIDRFIAFLGTDTAKAILRKHNLVPYADAANAQSRDATRTAFIDTHLGREPAAAVTTVATTTPTATPPPVSAPRATLEAKSRIAPSAESTDAARANLARSEAEKAAAATATTPPAAGTDPRH
;
A
#
# COMPACT_ATOMS: atom_id res chain seq x y z
N MET A 1 -9.78 44.94 -50.09
CA MET A 1 -9.17 46.12 -49.40
C MET A 1 -8.52 45.66 -48.14
N ARG A 2 -7.18 45.68 -48.16
CA ARG A 2 -6.23 46.24 -47.16
C ARG A 2 -6.41 45.73 -45.73
N ARG A 3 -5.41 45.27 -44.95
CA ARG A 3 -3.91 45.29 -44.99
C ARG A 3 -3.35 44.27 -44.00
N THR A 4 -2.28 43.70 -44.38
CA THR A 4 -1.25 42.94 -43.66
C THR A 4 -0.64 43.66 -42.45
N SER A 5 -0.24 42.94 -41.41
CA SER A 5 0.98 43.27 -40.66
C SER A 5 1.61 42.03 -40.06
N ARG A 6 2.81 41.72 -40.55
CA ARG A 6 3.80 40.77 -39.97
C ARG A 6 4.61 41.53 -38.92
N LEU A 7 4.91 40.91 -37.81
CA LEU A 7 6.04 41.33 -36.97
C LEU A 7 6.87 40.10 -36.64
N ALA A 8 8.05 40.08 -37.20
CA ALA A 8 9.15 39.18 -36.88
C ALA A 8 9.92 39.77 -35.69
N VAL A 9 10.30 38.95 -34.71
CA VAL A 9 11.29 39.32 -33.71
C VAL A 9 12.38 38.26 -33.71
N GLN A 10 13.61 38.75 -33.83
CA GLN A 10 14.86 38.04 -34.02
C GLN A 10 15.36 37.38 -32.78
N ILE A 11 16.00 36.25 -33.00
CA ILE A 11 16.81 35.48 -32.08
C ILE A 11 18.15 36.20 -31.88
N VAL A 12 18.57 36.40 -30.64
CA VAL A 12 19.95 36.71 -30.29
C VAL A 12 20.53 35.58 -29.43
N LEU A 13 21.43 34.83 -30.04
CA LEU A 13 22.34 33.89 -29.38
C LEU A 13 23.47 34.65 -28.68
N LEU A 14 23.70 34.39 -27.41
CA LEU A 14 24.96 34.75 -26.74
C LEU A 14 25.52 33.51 -26.04
N LEU A 15 26.54 32.96 -26.65
CA LEU A 15 27.48 32.03 -26.02
C LEU A 15 28.38 32.79 -25.05
N SER A 16 28.54 32.28 -23.83
CA SER A 16 29.66 32.59 -22.98
C SER A 16 30.13 31.33 -22.26
N ALA A 17 31.25 30.81 -22.74
CA ALA A 17 32.05 29.78 -22.10
C ALA A 17 32.83 30.40 -20.93
N LEU A 18 32.76 29.83 -19.76
CA LEU A 18 33.69 30.09 -18.66
C LEU A 18 34.28 28.76 -18.18
N ALA A 19 35.55 28.57 -18.49
CA ALA A 19 36.39 27.53 -17.93
C ALA A 19 36.82 27.93 -16.51
N PHE A 20 36.69 27.04 -15.54
CA PHE A 20 37.37 27.17 -14.25
C PHE A 20 38.28 25.98 -14.03
N ALA A 21 39.54 26.31 -13.87
CA ALA A 21 40.65 25.41 -13.57
C ALA A 21 40.66 25.02 -12.09
N ALA A 22 40.94 23.73 -11.82
CA ALA A 22 41.20 23.23 -10.48
C ALA A 22 42.67 23.42 -10.10
N PRO A 23 43.02 23.71 -8.85
CA PRO A 23 44.39 23.57 -8.37
C PRO A 23 44.63 22.21 -7.72
N LEU A 24 45.65 21.56 -8.17
CA LEU A 24 46.33 20.39 -7.60
C LEU A 24 47.08 20.82 -6.33
N LEU A 25 46.81 20.19 -5.19
CA LEU A 25 47.69 20.29 -4.03
C LEU A 25 48.27 18.92 -3.71
N ALA A 26 49.59 18.88 -3.72
CA ALA A 26 50.43 17.72 -3.49
C ALA A 26 50.44 17.32 -2.00
N ALA A 27 50.34 16.03 -1.72
CA ALA A 27 50.63 15.44 -0.43
C ALA A 27 52.08 15.10 -0.28
N LYS A 28 52.69 15.42 0.84
CA LYS A 28 54.02 15.01 1.26
C LYS A 28 53.96 13.76 2.11
N ASP A 29 54.74 12.76 1.69
CA ASP A 29 55.06 11.57 2.45
C ASP A 29 55.76 11.87 3.79
N ASN A 30 55.39 11.10 4.81
CA ASN A 30 56.33 10.80 5.89
C ASN A 30 56.12 9.38 6.42
N ALA A 31 57.00 8.49 5.99
CA ALA A 31 57.13 7.16 6.53
C ALA A 31 57.96 7.20 7.82
N LYS A 32 57.50 6.56 8.87
CA LYS A 32 58.38 6.01 9.92
C LYS A 32 57.86 4.69 10.45
N SER A 33 58.63 3.70 10.19
CA SER A 33 58.67 2.33 10.70
C SER A 33 58.73 2.28 12.23
N ALA A 34 57.97 1.38 12.85
CA ALA A 34 58.37 0.73 14.09
C ALA A 34 57.66 -0.63 14.28
N ALA A 35 58.43 -1.54 14.78
CA ALA A 35 58.29 -2.98 14.84
C ALA A 35 57.11 -3.54 15.68
N LYS A 36 56.71 -4.73 15.29
CA LYS A 36 55.80 -5.68 15.91
C LYS A 36 56.43 -6.38 17.13
N PRO A 37 55.72 -6.69 18.18
CA PRO A 37 55.93 -7.94 18.94
C PRO A 37 54.71 -8.86 18.91
N ALA A 38 55.04 -10.13 18.97
CA ALA A 38 54.20 -11.32 18.79
C ALA A 38 52.99 -11.44 19.75
N ALA A 39 51.88 -11.88 19.22
CA ALA A 39 50.70 -12.20 19.97
C ALA A 39 50.78 -13.61 20.61
N LYS A 40 50.52 -13.69 21.91
CA LYS A 40 50.19 -14.92 22.65
C LYS A 40 48.75 -15.31 22.40
N ALA A 41 48.50 -16.59 22.12
CA ALA A 41 47.20 -17.21 21.98
C ALA A 41 46.36 -17.08 23.26
N PRO A 42 45.06 -16.74 23.18
CA PRO A 42 44.19 -16.75 24.35
C PRO A 42 43.69 -18.18 24.65
N LYS A 43 43.76 -18.53 25.91
CA LYS A 43 43.23 -19.76 26.49
C LYS A 43 41.71 -19.80 26.39
N SER A 44 41.17 -20.92 25.95
CA SER A 44 39.76 -21.29 26.00
C SER A 44 39.23 -21.18 27.46
N THR A 45 38.31 -20.24 27.66
CA THR A 45 37.47 -20.22 28.85
C THR A 45 36.03 -20.45 28.37
N SER A 46 35.50 -21.61 28.74
CA SER A 46 34.08 -21.92 28.61
C SER A 46 33.28 -20.93 29.46
N ALA A 47 32.68 -19.95 28.79
CA ALA A 47 31.75 -19.02 29.42
C ALA A 47 30.37 -19.67 29.55
N LYS A 48 29.89 -19.69 30.79
CA LYS A 48 28.57 -20.14 31.20
C LYS A 48 27.49 -19.42 30.35
N LEU A 49 26.64 -20.20 29.68
CA LEU A 49 25.32 -19.73 29.26
C LEU A 49 24.53 -19.39 30.53
N ASN A 50 24.23 -18.12 30.74
CA ASN A 50 23.06 -17.57 31.42
C ASN A 50 23.39 -16.15 31.92
N ALA A 51 23.32 -15.21 30.98
CA ALA A 51 22.94 -13.83 31.32
C ALA A 51 22.03 -13.37 30.19
N ALA A 52 20.74 -13.23 30.48
CA ALA A 52 19.80 -12.56 29.58
C ALA A 52 20.39 -11.20 29.22
N THR A 53 20.69 -11.00 27.95
CA THR A 53 21.13 -9.69 27.43
C THR A 53 20.09 -8.67 27.84
N PRO A 54 20.44 -7.56 28.53
CA PRO A 54 19.47 -6.52 28.84
C PRO A 54 18.84 -6.03 27.53
N LEU A 55 17.52 -6.09 27.46
CA LEU A 55 16.78 -5.55 26.33
C LEU A 55 17.12 -4.06 26.18
N PRO A 56 17.34 -3.55 24.96
CA PRO A 56 17.62 -2.13 24.74
C PRO A 56 16.51 -1.27 25.35
N ALA A 57 16.82 -0.06 25.79
CA ALA A 57 15.90 0.85 26.49
C ALA A 57 14.56 1.13 25.74
N ASN A 58 14.45 0.75 24.47
CA ASN A 58 13.27 0.85 23.61
C ASN A 58 12.64 -0.51 23.24
N ALA A 59 12.95 -1.59 23.98
CA ALA A 59 12.46 -2.94 23.67
C ALA A 59 10.93 -3.05 23.65
N ASP A 60 10.23 -2.20 24.41
CA ASP A 60 8.77 -2.15 24.48
C ASP A 60 8.13 -1.15 23.50
N THR A 61 8.94 -0.50 22.65
CA THR A 61 8.43 0.39 21.59
C THR A 61 8.58 -0.28 20.23
N LEU A 62 7.47 -0.45 19.53
CA LEU A 62 7.43 -0.95 18.15
C LEU A 62 7.22 0.20 17.18
N ILE A 63 7.91 0.17 16.05
CA ILE A 63 7.67 1.05 14.90
C ILE A 63 6.74 0.31 13.94
N TRP A 64 5.54 0.87 13.75
CA TRP A 64 4.58 0.38 12.77
C TRP A 64 4.64 1.23 11.50
N ARG A 65 4.64 0.56 10.34
CA ARG A 65 4.52 1.21 9.04
C ARG A 65 3.48 0.49 8.18
N GLY A 66 2.62 1.24 7.49
CA GLY A 66 1.54 0.66 6.68
C GLY A 66 0.79 1.73 5.93
N ASP A 67 -0.38 1.39 5.39
CA ASP A 67 -1.16 2.35 4.64
C ASP A 67 -1.66 3.52 5.52
N HIS A 68 -1.85 4.66 4.85
CA HIS A 68 -2.15 5.91 5.55
C HIS A 68 -3.54 5.95 6.18
N ALA A 69 -4.55 5.31 5.55
CA ALA A 69 -5.91 5.31 6.07
C ALA A 69 -6.00 4.45 7.34
N THR A 70 -5.48 3.21 7.30
CA THR A 70 -5.41 2.31 8.45
C THR A 70 -4.61 2.93 9.61
N GLY A 71 -3.47 3.58 9.30
CA GLY A 71 -2.61 4.21 10.30
C GLY A 71 -3.27 5.35 11.06
N ARG A 72 -4.05 6.20 10.38
CA ARG A 72 -4.69 7.36 11.01
C ARG A 72 -5.89 7.03 11.89
N THR A 73 -6.64 6.02 11.53
CA THR A 73 -7.91 5.71 12.20
C THR A 73 -7.76 4.56 13.18
N ILE A 74 -7.44 3.40 12.67
CA ILE A 74 -7.47 2.15 13.44
C ILE A 74 -6.23 2.00 14.31
N MET A 75 -5.05 2.15 13.72
CA MET A 75 -3.79 1.96 14.44
C MET A 75 -3.54 3.04 15.48
N ASP A 76 -3.98 4.27 15.26
CA ASP A 76 -3.86 5.34 16.24
C ASP A 76 -4.67 5.03 17.52
N GLU A 77 -5.88 4.53 17.37
CA GLU A 77 -6.74 4.14 18.52
C GLU A 77 -6.18 2.89 19.22
N LEU A 78 -5.78 1.86 18.46
CA LEU A 78 -5.16 0.66 19.02
C LEU A 78 -3.85 0.96 19.75
N ALA A 79 -2.99 1.84 19.21
CA ALA A 79 -1.73 2.23 19.82
C ALA A 79 -1.94 2.98 21.15
N LYS A 80 -2.94 3.86 21.22
CA LYS A 80 -3.32 4.59 22.43
C LYS A 80 -3.82 3.64 23.51
N GLU A 81 -4.70 2.70 23.16
CA GLU A 81 -5.22 1.74 24.13
C GLU A 81 -4.15 0.75 24.60
N TYR A 82 -3.29 0.27 23.68
CA TYR A 82 -2.15 -0.57 24.02
C TYR A 82 -1.20 0.08 25.03
N ALA A 83 -0.92 1.39 24.85
CA ALA A 83 -0.10 2.16 25.78
C ALA A 83 -0.80 2.40 27.13
N LYS A 84 -2.11 2.65 27.12
CA LYS A 84 -2.94 2.85 28.33
C LYS A 84 -2.96 1.58 29.19
N GLU A 85 -3.03 0.41 28.57
CA GLU A 85 -2.91 -0.89 29.25
C GLU A 85 -1.47 -1.22 29.70
N LYS A 86 -0.51 -0.31 29.51
CA LYS A 86 0.91 -0.46 29.91
C LYS A 86 1.60 -1.69 29.26
N LYS A 87 1.15 -2.09 28.09
CA LYS A 87 1.70 -3.27 27.35
C LYS A 87 2.89 -2.90 26.45
N GLY A 88 3.11 -1.60 26.18
CA GLY A 88 4.17 -1.09 25.33
C GLY A 88 3.74 0.16 24.60
N ARG A 89 4.50 0.56 23.59
CA ARG A 89 4.19 1.72 22.72
C ARG A 89 4.30 1.34 21.26
N ILE A 90 3.45 1.95 20.43
CA ILE A 90 3.54 1.84 18.96
C ILE A 90 3.80 3.24 18.42
N THR A 91 4.90 3.41 17.69
CA THR A 91 5.16 4.62 16.89
C THR A 91 4.61 4.38 15.51
N LEU A 92 3.78 5.29 15.01
CA LEU A 92 3.11 5.15 13.71
C LEU A 92 3.84 5.97 12.65
N GLU A 93 4.22 5.31 11.56
CA GLU A 93 4.81 5.91 10.36
C GLU A 93 3.98 5.51 9.12
N PRO A 94 2.76 6.05 8.95
CA PRO A 94 1.87 5.65 7.88
C PRO A 94 2.38 6.15 6.52
N PHE A 95 2.41 5.24 5.54
CA PHE A 95 2.77 5.56 4.16
C PHE A 95 2.04 4.64 3.17
N SER A 96 2.54 3.43 2.92
CA SER A 96 1.90 2.44 2.05
C SER A 96 2.22 1.01 2.53
N THR A 97 1.43 0.04 2.09
CA THR A 97 1.68 -1.39 2.38
C THR A 97 3.08 -1.82 1.94
N VAL A 98 3.47 -1.50 0.69
CA VAL A 98 4.78 -1.92 0.16
C VAL A 98 5.92 -1.29 0.95
N SER A 99 5.85 0.01 1.25
CA SER A 99 6.90 0.67 2.03
C SER A 99 7.00 0.13 3.46
N GLY A 100 5.87 -0.29 4.05
CA GLY A 100 5.85 -0.95 5.35
C GLY A 100 6.55 -2.29 5.33
N LEU A 101 6.24 -3.13 4.35
CA LEU A 101 6.88 -4.44 4.17
C LEU A 101 8.38 -4.31 3.89
N ASP A 102 8.78 -3.35 3.06
CA ASP A 102 10.20 -3.06 2.79
C ASP A 102 10.93 -2.59 4.05
N ALA A 103 10.31 -1.73 4.84
CA ALA A 103 10.89 -1.26 6.10
C ALA A 103 11.08 -2.40 7.11
N VAL A 104 10.12 -3.34 7.20
CA VAL A 104 10.25 -4.55 8.03
C VAL A 104 11.36 -5.46 7.50
N ALA A 105 11.43 -5.69 6.19
CA ALA A 105 12.49 -6.50 5.59
C ALA A 105 13.88 -5.93 5.90
N GLN A 106 14.02 -4.60 5.83
CA GLN A 106 15.26 -3.86 6.10
C GLN A 106 15.54 -3.66 7.60
N GLY A 107 14.58 -3.96 8.50
CA GLY A 107 14.70 -3.73 9.94
C GLY A 107 14.59 -2.26 10.36
N THR A 108 14.06 -1.39 9.50
CA THR A 108 13.79 0.04 9.82
C THR A 108 12.40 0.24 10.43
N ALA A 109 11.50 -0.74 10.30
CA ALA A 109 10.27 -0.88 11.07
C ALA A 109 10.22 -2.26 11.72
N ASP A 110 9.47 -2.39 12.82
CA ASP A 110 9.33 -3.65 13.55
C ASP A 110 8.15 -4.47 13.04
N ILE A 111 7.07 -3.78 12.66
CA ILE A 111 5.82 -4.36 12.18
C ILE A 111 5.24 -3.54 11.03
N ALA A 112 4.54 -4.20 10.12
CA ALA A 112 3.85 -3.53 9.03
C ALA A 112 2.36 -3.90 8.98
N GLY A 113 1.52 -2.94 8.59
CA GLY A 113 0.13 -3.19 8.19
C GLY A 113 0.06 -3.51 6.71
N SER A 114 -0.66 -4.59 6.35
CA SER A 114 -0.83 -5.01 4.97
C SER A 114 -2.28 -5.40 4.68
N ALA A 115 -2.86 -4.83 3.63
CA ALA A 115 -4.18 -5.21 3.13
C ALA A 115 -4.10 -6.31 2.05
N ARG A 116 -3.01 -7.04 1.99
CA ARG A 116 -2.81 -8.25 1.16
C ARG A 116 -1.94 -9.26 1.87
N GLY A 117 -2.06 -10.49 1.45
CA GLY A 117 -1.15 -11.56 1.89
C GLY A 117 0.26 -11.41 1.30
N LYS A 118 1.11 -12.35 1.67
CA LYS A 118 2.48 -12.46 1.17
C LYS A 118 2.50 -12.67 -0.35
N TYR A 119 3.31 -11.89 -1.06
CA TYR A 119 3.48 -12.05 -2.49
C TYR A 119 4.77 -12.81 -2.80
N LEU A 120 4.62 -14.06 -3.20
CA LEU A 120 5.74 -14.99 -3.35
C LEU A 120 6.77 -14.58 -4.42
N LYS A 121 6.40 -13.71 -5.37
CA LYS A 121 7.34 -13.18 -6.37
C LYS A 121 8.23 -12.04 -5.83
N ARG A 122 7.95 -11.54 -4.61
CA ARG A 122 8.79 -10.55 -3.95
C ARG A 122 9.75 -11.23 -2.99
N VAL A 123 11.02 -11.24 -3.35
CA VAL A 123 12.08 -11.85 -2.53
C VAL A 123 12.27 -11.13 -1.19
N GLU A 124 11.96 -9.85 -1.12
CA GLU A 124 12.01 -9.02 0.10
C GLU A 124 11.02 -9.51 1.16
N GLU A 125 9.95 -10.18 0.75
CA GLU A 125 8.94 -10.70 1.66
C GLU A 125 9.26 -12.14 2.15
N ALA A 126 10.33 -12.77 1.67
CA ALA A 126 10.65 -14.17 2.00
C ALA A 126 10.76 -14.39 3.53
N GLY A 127 11.45 -13.47 4.23
CA GLY A 127 11.68 -13.51 5.67
C GLY A 127 10.61 -12.82 6.52
N ILE A 128 9.43 -12.52 5.95
CA ILE A 128 8.34 -11.85 6.66
C ILE A 128 7.22 -12.86 6.97
N ASN A 129 6.75 -12.87 8.21
CA ASN A 129 5.55 -13.57 8.65
C ASN A 129 4.35 -12.63 8.59
N PHE A 130 3.21 -13.13 8.09
CA PHE A 130 1.95 -12.39 7.95
C PHE A 130 0.91 -13.01 8.88
N VAL A 131 0.50 -12.26 9.89
CA VAL A 131 -0.52 -12.68 10.87
C VAL A 131 -1.84 -12.00 10.51
N PRO A 132 -2.92 -12.74 10.18
CA PRO A 132 -4.22 -12.15 9.89
C PRO A 132 -4.81 -11.55 11.17
N VAL A 133 -5.33 -10.31 11.07
CA VAL A 133 -5.86 -9.57 12.23
C VAL A 133 -7.32 -9.17 12.09
N ALA A 134 -7.78 -8.87 10.88
CA ALA A 134 -9.16 -8.49 10.61
C ALA A 134 -9.56 -8.77 9.15
N LEU A 135 -10.86 -8.76 8.88
CA LEU A 135 -11.40 -8.64 7.53
C LEU A 135 -11.96 -7.24 7.32
N ASP A 136 -11.79 -6.71 6.10
CA ASP A 136 -12.38 -5.47 5.60
C ASP A 136 -13.09 -5.75 4.27
N ALA A 137 -13.90 -4.82 3.78
CA ALA A 137 -14.43 -4.86 2.42
C ALA A 137 -13.64 -3.92 1.52
N ALA A 138 -13.15 -4.43 0.40
CA ALA A 138 -12.72 -3.58 -0.71
C ALA A 138 -13.98 -3.09 -1.44
N VAL A 139 -14.17 -1.77 -1.52
CA VAL A 139 -15.38 -1.16 -2.05
C VAL A 139 -15.08 -0.28 -3.25
N MET A 140 -15.85 -0.43 -4.32
CA MET A 140 -15.86 0.55 -5.39
C MET A 140 -16.63 1.77 -4.92
N ILE A 141 -16.01 2.94 -5.01
CA ILE A 141 -16.61 4.22 -4.58
C ILE A 141 -16.76 5.16 -5.76
N THR A 142 -17.81 5.97 -5.70
CA THR A 142 -18.11 7.01 -6.69
C THR A 142 -18.63 8.28 -6.02
N TYR A 143 -18.85 9.30 -6.83
CA TYR A 143 -19.47 10.56 -6.39
C TYR A 143 -20.85 10.32 -5.74
N PRO A 144 -21.21 10.99 -4.64
CA PRO A 144 -22.42 10.70 -3.88
C PRO A 144 -23.72 10.75 -4.68
N LYS A 145 -23.81 11.63 -5.67
CA LYS A 145 -25.00 11.81 -6.52
C LYS A 145 -24.99 10.97 -7.79
N ASN A 146 -23.99 10.12 -8.01
CA ASN A 146 -24.00 9.18 -9.13
C ASN A 146 -25.22 8.25 -9.00
N PRO A 147 -26.07 8.04 -10.05
CA PRO A 147 -27.29 7.23 -9.95
C PRO A 147 -27.01 5.73 -9.78
N VAL A 148 -25.84 5.24 -10.23
CA VAL A 148 -25.49 3.81 -10.13
C VAL A 148 -25.39 3.36 -8.69
N GLN A 149 -26.03 2.24 -8.34
CA GLN A 149 -26.08 1.68 -6.98
C GLN A 149 -25.27 0.39 -6.86
N SER A 150 -25.12 -0.35 -7.94
CA SER A 150 -24.48 -1.65 -7.96
C SER A 150 -23.77 -1.87 -9.30
N ILE A 151 -22.68 -2.62 -9.27
CA ILE A 151 -22.04 -3.17 -10.46
C ILE A 151 -21.84 -4.67 -10.28
N SER A 152 -21.83 -5.42 -11.41
CA SER A 152 -21.50 -6.83 -11.36
C SER A 152 -19.98 -7.06 -11.32
N LEU A 153 -19.56 -8.27 -10.93
CA LEU A 153 -18.18 -8.71 -11.02
C LEU A 153 -17.66 -8.63 -12.46
N GLN A 154 -18.51 -8.98 -13.44
CA GLN A 154 -18.16 -8.87 -14.85
C GLN A 154 -17.98 -7.41 -15.28
N GLN A 155 -18.83 -6.50 -14.82
CA GLN A 155 -18.70 -5.07 -15.09
C GLN A 155 -17.42 -4.51 -14.43
N LEU A 156 -17.12 -4.89 -13.19
CA LEU A 156 -15.88 -4.52 -12.51
C LEU A 156 -14.65 -5.00 -13.30
N PHE A 157 -14.68 -6.27 -13.72
CA PHE A 157 -13.63 -6.86 -14.56
C PHE A 157 -13.43 -6.04 -15.85
N ASP A 158 -14.51 -5.70 -16.54
CA ASP A 158 -14.47 -5.01 -17.82
C ASP A 158 -14.07 -3.52 -17.69
N ILE A 159 -14.43 -2.87 -16.57
CA ILE A 159 -13.97 -1.50 -16.24
C ILE A 159 -12.45 -1.50 -16.06
N TYR A 160 -11.91 -2.35 -15.21
CA TYR A 160 -10.46 -2.42 -14.97
C TYR A 160 -9.68 -2.89 -16.18
N TYR A 161 -10.33 -3.64 -17.07
CA TYR A 161 -9.74 -4.08 -18.35
C TYR A 161 -9.82 -3.00 -19.44
N GLY A 162 -10.57 -1.89 -19.19
CA GLY A 162 -10.77 -0.80 -20.13
C GLY A 162 -11.77 -1.10 -21.26
N ARG A 163 -12.65 -2.10 -21.07
CA ARG A 163 -13.74 -2.43 -22.00
C ARG A 163 -14.98 -1.58 -21.75
N ILE A 164 -15.28 -1.29 -20.48
CA ILE A 164 -16.30 -0.34 -20.05
C ILE A 164 -15.59 0.94 -19.63
N THR A 165 -15.77 1.99 -20.39
CA THR A 165 -15.15 3.31 -20.16
C THR A 165 -16.18 4.41 -19.94
N ASN A 166 -17.48 4.08 -19.98
CA ASN A 166 -18.58 5.03 -19.84
C ASN A 166 -19.60 4.52 -18.83
N TRP A 167 -20.30 5.41 -18.13
CA TRP A 167 -21.28 5.07 -17.11
C TRP A 167 -22.59 4.50 -17.67
N THR A 168 -22.91 4.72 -18.96
CA THR A 168 -24.18 4.26 -19.59
C THR A 168 -24.43 2.76 -19.44
N PRO A 169 -23.48 1.84 -19.69
CA PRO A 169 -23.69 0.41 -19.51
C PRO A 169 -23.93 -0.01 -18.05
N LEU A 170 -23.63 0.88 -17.10
CA LEU A 170 -23.84 0.67 -15.67
C LEU A 170 -25.17 1.27 -15.16
N GLY A 171 -25.97 1.88 -16.07
CA GLY A 171 -27.19 2.61 -15.72
C GLY A 171 -26.96 4.02 -15.22
N GLY A 172 -25.76 4.57 -15.47
CA GLY A 172 -25.40 5.96 -15.15
C GLY A 172 -25.66 6.94 -16.30
N GLU A 173 -25.28 8.20 -16.07
CA GLU A 173 -25.34 9.24 -17.09
C GLU A 173 -24.36 8.95 -18.25
N PRO A 174 -24.61 9.46 -19.47
CA PRO A 174 -23.72 9.26 -20.63
C PRO A 174 -22.42 10.09 -20.49
N LYS A 175 -21.57 9.69 -19.56
CA LYS A 175 -20.27 10.30 -19.26
C LYS A 175 -19.20 9.23 -19.19
N ASP A 176 -17.98 9.58 -19.61
CA ASP A 176 -16.85 8.70 -19.46
C ASP A 176 -16.51 8.50 -17.97
N ILE A 177 -16.10 7.29 -17.62
CA ILE A 177 -15.66 6.95 -16.29
C ILE A 177 -14.26 7.52 -16.08
N ASN A 178 -14.12 8.38 -15.09
CA ASN A 178 -12.82 8.77 -14.57
C ASN A 178 -12.37 7.72 -13.55
N LEU A 179 -11.61 6.72 -14.01
CA LEU A 179 -11.15 5.63 -13.14
C LEU A 179 -9.89 6.05 -12.38
N TYR A 180 -9.96 5.97 -11.06
CA TYR A 180 -8.93 6.33 -10.09
C TYR A 180 -8.31 5.09 -9.47
N GLY A 181 -7.00 5.09 -9.25
CA GLY A 181 -6.28 4.03 -8.55
C GLY A 181 -5.06 4.53 -7.81
N ILE A 182 -4.40 3.63 -7.12
CA ILE A 182 -3.17 3.91 -6.39
C ILE A 182 -1.97 3.68 -7.30
N ALA A 183 -0.97 4.58 -7.21
CA ALA A 183 0.21 4.57 -8.08
C ALA A 183 1.13 3.33 -7.87
N ALA A 184 1.00 2.64 -6.74
CA ALA A 184 1.77 1.45 -6.43
C ALA A 184 0.99 0.17 -6.75
N PRO A 185 1.26 -0.54 -7.84
CA PRO A 185 0.47 -1.69 -8.29
C PRO A 185 0.53 -2.89 -7.35
N LEU A 186 1.52 -2.96 -6.46
CA LEU A 186 1.63 -4.01 -5.43
C LEU A 186 1.10 -3.56 -4.07
N ASP A 187 0.47 -2.38 -4.01
CA ASP A 187 -0.09 -1.89 -2.76
C ASP A 187 -1.36 -2.67 -2.35
N GLY A 188 -1.59 -2.75 -1.06
CA GLY A 188 -2.44 -3.72 -0.40
C GLY A 188 -3.78 -3.99 -1.07
N ILE A 189 -4.70 -3.03 -1.00
CA ILE A 189 -6.08 -3.18 -1.48
C ILE A 189 -6.16 -3.39 -3.00
N GLU A 190 -5.37 -2.65 -3.78
CA GLU A 190 -5.34 -2.76 -5.24
C GLU A 190 -4.85 -4.15 -5.68
N PHE A 191 -3.81 -4.65 -5.01
CA PHE A 191 -3.30 -5.98 -5.25
C PHE A 191 -4.36 -7.05 -4.91
N SER A 192 -5.00 -6.93 -3.73
CA SER A 192 -5.98 -7.91 -3.27
C SER A 192 -7.20 -8.00 -4.19
N VAL A 193 -7.74 -6.87 -4.65
CA VAL A 193 -8.88 -6.89 -5.59
C VAL A 193 -8.48 -7.48 -6.92
N ARG A 194 -7.28 -7.18 -7.43
CA ARG A 194 -6.79 -7.79 -8.68
C ARG A 194 -6.54 -9.28 -8.53
N ASP A 195 -6.02 -9.72 -7.38
CA ASP A 195 -5.85 -11.14 -7.10
C ASP A 195 -7.19 -11.88 -7.05
N ILE A 196 -8.19 -11.30 -6.40
CA ILE A 196 -9.54 -11.82 -6.33
C ILE A 196 -10.19 -11.88 -7.72
N VAL A 197 -10.16 -10.77 -8.47
CA VAL A 197 -10.88 -10.62 -9.74
C VAL A 197 -10.14 -11.28 -10.90
N TYR A 198 -8.82 -11.23 -10.95
CA TYR A 198 -8.01 -11.74 -12.06
C TYR A 198 -7.19 -12.98 -11.73
N ARG A 199 -7.20 -13.43 -10.46
CA ARG A 199 -6.26 -14.45 -9.93
C ARG A 199 -4.79 -14.05 -10.16
N ASN A 200 -4.53 -12.74 -10.20
CA ASN A 200 -3.22 -12.17 -10.43
C ASN A 200 -3.15 -10.77 -9.82
N GLY A 201 -2.61 -10.66 -8.62
CA GLY A 201 -2.54 -9.40 -7.88
C GLY A 201 -1.68 -8.32 -8.56
N ASP A 202 -0.73 -8.70 -9.41
CA ASP A 202 0.07 -7.76 -10.22
C ASP A 202 -0.50 -7.52 -11.63
N GLN A 203 -1.77 -7.91 -11.87
CA GLN A 203 -2.45 -7.66 -13.14
C GLN A 203 -2.43 -6.15 -13.49
N ARG A 204 -1.99 -5.84 -14.69
CA ARG A 204 -2.10 -4.47 -15.21
C ARG A 204 -3.55 -4.13 -15.49
N VAL A 205 -3.95 -2.94 -15.10
CA VAL A 205 -5.32 -2.44 -15.23
C VAL A 205 -5.35 -1.07 -15.92
N ALA A 206 -6.46 -0.73 -16.55
CA ALA A 206 -6.64 0.50 -17.32
C ALA A 206 -7.04 1.68 -16.42
N VAL A 207 -6.17 2.04 -15.45
CA VAL A 207 -6.42 3.14 -14.52
C VAL A 207 -5.55 4.35 -14.88
N PRO A 208 -6.11 5.37 -15.55
CA PRO A 208 -5.33 6.52 -16.02
C PRO A 208 -5.05 7.56 -14.92
N ARG A 209 -5.83 7.58 -13.83
CA ARG A 209 -5.71 8.58 -12.76
C ARG A 209 -5.10 7.93 -11.52
N LEU A 210 -3.84 8.24 -11.23
CA LEU A 210 -3.10 7.63 -10.14
C LEU A 210 -2.91 8.60 -8.97
N TYR A 211 -3.20 8.11 -7.78
CA TYR A 211 -3.03 8.83 -6.51
C TYR A 211 -2.01 8.13 -5.62
N LEU A 212 -1.43 8.89 -4.69
CA LEU A 212 -0.39 8.39 -3.80
C LEU A 212 -0.95 7.45 -2.72
N ASN A 213 -2.18 7.68 -2.29
CA ASN A 213 -2.85 6.89 -1.25
C ASN A 213 -4.37 6.98 -1.37
N THR A 214 -5.06 6.09 -0.67
CA THR A 214 -6.52 5.96 -0.67
C THR A 214 -7.22 7.24 -0.23
N THR A 215 -6.71 7.95 0.77
CA THR A 215 -7.33 9.22 1.23
C THR A 215 -7.37 10.27 0.11
N LYS A 216 -6.28 10.43 -0.63
CA LYS A 216 -6.22 11.38 -1.76
C LYS A 216 -7.10 10.94 -2.93
N LEU A 217 -7.23 9.64 -3.14
CA LEU A 217 -8.15 9.10 -4.12
C LEU A 217 -9.61 9.42 -3.74
N GLU A 218 -9.99 9.20 -2.48
CA GLU A 218 -11.32 9.52 -1.97
C GLU A 218 -11.65 11.02 -2.10
N GLU A 219 -10.72 11.91 -1.73
CA GLU A 219 -10.85 13.36 -1.92
C GLU A 219 -11.10 13.72 -3.40
N GLY A 220 -10.37 13.07 -4.33
CA GLY A 220 -10.53 13.26 -5.76
C GLY A 220 -11.93 12.85 -6.26
N ILE A 221 -12.42 11.69 -5.82
CA ILE A 221 -13.74 11.16 -6.19
C ILE A 221 -14.87 12.01 -5.59
N ALA A 222 -14.68 12.54 -4.38
CA ALA A 222 -15.68 13.36 -3.69
C ALA A 222 -16.07 14.63 -4.48
N ILE A 223 -15.22 15.08 -5.39
CA ILE A 223 -15.44 16.28 -6.23
C ILE A 223 -15.61 15.96 -7.72
N ASP A 224 -15.53 14.68 -8.12
CA ASP A 224 -15.65 14.28 -9.53
C ASP A 224 -16.94 13.48 -9.78
N PRO A 225 -17.97 14.08 -10.41
CA PRO A 225 -19.23 13.39 -10.72
C PRO A 225 -19.08 12.13 -11.59
N ALA A 226 -17.98 12.00 -12.34
CA ALA A 226 -17.68 10.84 -13.17
C ALA A 226 -16.66 9.90 -12.53
N GLY A 227 -16.22 10.19 -11.32
CA GLY A 227 -15.20 9.44 -10.59
C GLY A 227 -15.64 8.04 -10.18
N LEU A 228 -14.75 7.07 -10.35
CA LEU A 228 -14.86 5.70 -9.85
C LEU A 228 -13.49 5.27 -9.35
N GLY A 229 -13.43 4.62 -8.22
CA GLY A 229 -12.17 4.11 -7.67
C GLY A 229 -12.38 3.12 -6.55
N LEU A 230 -11.26 2.61 -6.03
CA LEU A 230 -11.24 1.58 -5.00
C LEU A 230 -10.85 2.17 -3.65
N SER A 231 -11.63 1.85 -2.61
CA SER A 231 -11.33 2.15 -1.22
C SER A 231 -11.69 0.95 -0.33
N THR A 232 -11.74 1.14 0.99
CA THR A 232 -12.22 0.12 1.93
C THR A 232 -13.40 0.65 2.74
N LEU A 233 -14.23 -0.29 3.24
CA LEU A 233 -15.35 0.05 4.11
C LEU A 233 -14.88 0.79 5.36
N ALA A 234 -13.77 0.35 5.95
CA ALA A 234 -13.19 1.00 7.12
C ALA A 234 -12.70 2.44 6.82
N SER A 235 -12.09 2.66 5.63
CA SER A 235 -11.60 3.99 5.24
C SER A 235 -12.71 5.00 5.01
N ILE A 236 -13.83 4.57 4.42
CA ILE A 236 -14.95 5.45 4.08
C ILE A 236 -16.02 5.54 5.19
N HIS A 237 -15.80 4.91 6.35
CA HIS A 237 -16.81 4.79 7.43
C HIS A 237 -17.51 6.12 7.74
N ASP A 238 -16.76 7.20 7.87
CA ASP A 238 -17.29 8.54 8.17
C ASP A 238 -17.25 9.49 6.97
N ASN A 239 -16.87 8.99 5.78
CA ASN A 239 -16.69 9.81 4.59
C ASN A 239 -17.98 9.92 3.77
N LYS A 240 -18.82 10.94 4.06
CA LYS A 240 -20.03 11.25 3.30
C LYS A 240 -19.75 11.86 1.91
N GLY A 241 -18.51 12.15 1.58
CA GLY A 241 -18.10 12.70 0.29
C GLY A 241 -18.06 11.67 -0.82
N VAL A 242 -18.15 10.38 -0.51
CA VAL A 242 -18.15 9.29 -1.49
C VAL A 242 -19.31 8.33 -1.22
N LYS A 243 -19.73 7.60 -2.25
CA LYS A 243 -20.76 6.57 -2.19
C LYS A 243 -20.18 5.22 -2.57
N PRO A 244 -20.26 4.19 -1.70
CA PRO A 244 -19.91 2.83 -2.08
C PRO A 244 -20.96 2.24 -3.03
N LEU A 245 -20.50 1.44 -3.97
CA LEU A 245 -21.35 0.62 -4.84
C LEU A 245 -21.44 -0.79 -4.29
N SER A 246 -22.63 -1.39 -4.40
CA SER A 246 -22.82 -2.82 -4.17
C SER A 246 -22.15 -3.64 -5.26
N ILE A 247 -21.69 -4.85 -4.94
CA ILE A 247 -21.17 -5.83 -5.91
C ILE A 247 -22.16 -7.01 -5.98
N GLU A 248 -22.62 -7.35 -7.18
CA GLU A 248 -23.68 -8.36 -7.39
C GLU A 248 -24.94 -8.11 -6.54
N GLY A 249 -25.28 -6.81 -6.34
CA GLY A 249 -26.39 -6.41 -5.49
C GLY A 249 -26.14 -6.50 -3.99
N VAL A 250 -24.99 -7.02 -3.54
CA VAL A 250 -24.62 -7.14 -2.14
C VAL A 250 -23.87 -5.88 -1.69
N SER A 251 -24.40 -5.20 -0.69
CA SER A 251 -23.75 -4.04 -0.08
C SER A 251 -22.62 -4.48 0.87
N ALA A 252 -21.52 -3.74 0.86
CA ALA A 252 -20.45 -3.92 1.82
C ALA A 252 -20.90 -3.42 3.20
N THR A 253 -21.00 -4.34 4.14
CA THR A 253 -21.28 -4.06 5.56
C THR A 253 -20.44 -4.98 6.42
N GLN A 254 -20.28 -4.64 7.70
CA GLN A 254 -19.60 -5.54 8.64
C GLN A 254 -20.26 -6.92 8.68
N ALA A 255 -21.61 -6.99 8.60
CA ALA A 255 -22.36 -8.26 8.59
C ALA A 255 -22.07 -9.09 7.33
N THR A 256 -22.11 -8.48 6.12
CA THR A 256 -21.89 -9.19 4.86
C THR A 256 -20.41 -9.58 4.65
N VAL A 257 -19.47 -8.89 5.31
CA VAL A 257 -18.08 -9.32 5.42
C VAL A 257 -17.96 -10.49 6.41
N ALA A 258 -18.64 -10.40 7.55
CA ALA A 258 -18.55 -11.42 8.60
C ALA A 258 -19.16 -12.76 8.16
N ASP A 259 -20.25 -12.77 7.40
CA ASP A 259 -20.88 -13.98 6.87
C ASP A 259 -20.30 -14.44 5.52
N GLY A 260 -19.46 -13.60 4.87
CA GLY A 260 -18.81 -13.90 3.60
C GLY A 260 -19.67 -13.69 2.36
N SER A 261 -20.87 -13.10 2.48
CA SER A 261 -21.75 -12.83 1.34
C SER A 261 -21.27 -11.68 0.46
N TYR A 262 -20.50 -10.72 1.01
CA TYR A 262 -19.85 -9.69 0.20
C TYR A 262 -18.62 -10.25 -0.52
N PRO A 263 -18.57 -10.28 -1.86
CA PRO A 263 -17.55 -11.05 -2.58
C PRO A 263 -16.14 -10.46 -2.54
N LEU A 264 -16.00 -9.15 -2.29
CA LEU A 264 -14.70 -8.46 -2.30
C LEU A 264 -14.19 -8.16 -0.88
N TYR A 265 -14.43 -9.05 0.08
CA TYR A 265 -13.77 -8.92 1.38
C TYR A 265 -12.28 -9.26 1.26
N ILE A 266 -11.46 -8.56 2.03
CA ILE A 266 -10.00 -8.71 2.07
C ILE A 266 -9.55 -8.99 3.49
N THR A 267 -8.41 -9.68 3.62
CA THR A 267 -7.79 -9.90 4.92
C THR A 267 -6.72 -8.84 5.16
N LEU A 268 -6.79 -8.22 6.34
CA LEU A 268 -5.75 -7.32 6.84
C LEU A 268 -4.77 -8.12 7.68
N TYR A 269 -3.49 -7.87 7.48
CA TYR A 269 -2.39 -8.57 8.12
C TYR A 269 -1.51 -7.62 8.92
N LEU A 270 -1.03 -8.10 10.05
CA LEU A 270 0.18 -7.59 10.69
C LEU A 270 1.36 -8.42 10.18
N ALA A 271 2.34 -7.75 9.60
CA ALA A 271 3.53 -8.39 9.07
C ALA A 271 4.75 -8.03 9.92
N ALA A 272 5.58 -9.03 10.23
CA ALA A 272 6.78 -8.87 11.03
C ALA A 272 7.90 -9.77 10.49
N LYS A 273 9.15 -9.37 10.69
CA LYS A 273 10.29 -10.19 10.30
C LYS A 273 10.35 -11.45 11.16
N VAL A 274 10.57 -12.59 10.52
CA VAL A 274 10.93 -13.82 11.23
C VAL A 274 12.24 -13.57 11.97
N ASP A 275 12.35 -14.03 13.20
CA ASP A 275 13.53 -13.81 14.07
C ASP A 275 13.80 -12.32 14.40
N SER A 276 12.76 -11.51 14.51
CA SER A 276 12.89 -10.12 14.96
C SER A 276 13.51 -10.05 16.37
N PRO A 277 14.50 -9.17 16.61
CA PRO A 277 15.04 -8.97 17.96
C PRO A 277 13.99 -8.46 18.96
N LYS A 278 12.86 -7.92 18.47
CA LYS A 278 11.72 -7.48 19.28
C LYS A 278 10.55 -8.47 19.27
N GLN A 279 10.78 -9.73 18.91
CA GLN A 279 9.71 -10.75 18.84
C GLN A 279 8.81 -10.78 20.08
N PRO A 280 9.33 -10.71 21.34
CA PRO A 280 8.45 -10.70 22.52
C PRO A 280 7.50 -9.48 22.58
N ALA A 281 7.90 -8.32 22.08
CA ALA A 281 7.03 -7.15 22.00
C ALA A 281 5.99 -7.27 20.88
N ILE A 282 6.39 -7.86 19.75
CA ILE A 282 5.49 -8.16 18.62
C ILE A 282 4.42 -9.15 19.06
N ASP A 283 4.79 -10.22 19.75
CA ASP A 283 3.87 -11.24 20.26
C ASP A 283 2.87 -10.65 21.26
N ARG A 284 3.33 -9.76 22.16
CA ARG A 284 2.44 -9.02 23.07
C ARG A 284 1.43 -8.16 22.33
N PHE A 285 1.85 -7.50 21.24
CA PHE A 285 0.93 -6.69 20.45
C PHE A 285 -0.06 -7.56 19.68
N ILE A 286 0.37 -8.68 19.09
CA ILE A 286 -0.52 -9.66 18.45
C ILE A 286 -1.54 -10.19 19.46
N ALA A 287 -1.09 -10.55 20.67
CA ALA A 287 -1.98 -11.00 21.74
C ALA A 287 -3.00 -9.91 22.16
N PHE A 288 -2.57 -8.64 22.21
CA PHE A 288 -3.46 -7.52 22.47
C PHE A 288 -4.55 -7.39 21.39
N LEU A 289 -4.22 -7.57 20.11
CA LEU A 289 -5.21 -7.52 19.03
C LEU A 289 -6.31 -8.60 19.16
N GLY A 290 -6.03 -9.68 19.88
CA GLY A 290 -7.02 -10.72 20.24
C GLY A 290 -7.92 -10.38 21.43
N THR A 291 -7.68 -9.29 22.17
CA THR A 291 -8.48 -8.90 23.34
C THR A 291 -9.83 -8.30 22.92
N ASP A 292 -10.82 -8.37 23.82
CA ASP A 292 -12.14 -7.77 23.58
C ASP A 292 -12.06 -6.26 23.36
N THR A 293 -11.13 -5.57 24.04
CA THR A 293 -10.86 -4.14 23.86
C THR A 293 -10.42 -3.84 22.43
N ALA A 294 -9.41 -4.53 21.93
CA ALA A 294 -8.92 -4.34 20.57
C ALA A 294 -9.98 -4.73 19.52
N LYS A 295 -10.69 -5.84 19.74
CA LYS A 295 -11.81 -6.26 18.87
C LYS A 295 -12.95 -5.24 18.83
N ALA A 296 -13.26 -4.58 19.95
CA ALA A 296 -14.25 -3.52 19.97
C ALA A 296 -13.82 -2.32 19.14
N ILE A 297 -12.53 -1.94 19.17
CA ILE A 297 -11.96 -0.89 18.32
C ILE A 297 -12.08 -1.29 16.84
N LEU A 298 -11.69 -2.51 16.48
CA LEU A 298 -11.82 -3.00 15.10
C LEU A 298 -13.27 -2.93 14.60
N ARG A 299 -14.23 -3.42 15.40
CA ARG A 299 -15.66 -3.39 15.04
C ARG A 299 -16.21 -1.95 14.92
N LYS A 300 -15.75 -1.03 15.76
CA LYS A 300 -16.11 0.38 15.68
C LYS A 300 -15.76 0.99 14.32
N HIS A 301 -14.67 0.52 13.70
CA HIS A 301 -14.22 0.93 12.37
C HIS A 301 -14.73 0.02 11.24
N ASN A 302 -15.86 -0.69 11.44
CA ASN A 302 -16.47 -1.62 10.48
C ASN A 302 -15.61 -2.82 10.08
N LEU A 303 -14.53 -3.09 10.79
CA LEU A 303 -13.73 -4.30 10.58
C LEU A 303 -14.34 -5.50 11.30
N VAL A 304 -14.18 -6.67 10.73
CA VAL A 304 -14.48 -7.94 11.40
C VAL A 304 -13.17 -8.50 11.98
N PRO A 305 -13.02 -8.61 13.32
CA PRO A 305 -11.85 -9.26 13.90
C PRO A 305 -11.66 -10.65 13.30
N TYR A 306 -10.44 -11.01 12.90
CA TYR A 306 -10.22 -12.29 12.20
C TYR A 306 -10.62 -13.50 13.03
N ALA A 307 -10.41 -13.44 14.35
CA ALA A 307 -10.82 -14.50 15.28
C ALA A 307 -12.35 -14.72 15.34
N ASP A 308 -13.16 -13.71 14.95
CA ASP A 308 -14.61 -13.79 14.93
C ASP A 308 -15.13 -14.27 13.56
N ALA A 309 -14.27 -14.32 12.56
CA ALA A 309 -14.57 -14.80 11.21
C ALA A 309 -14.45 -16.34 11.17
N ALA A 310 -15.38 -17.05 11.79
CA ALA A 310 -15.38 -18.50 11.79
C ALA A 310 -15.32 -19.06 10.37
N ASN A 311 -14.44 -20.04 10.12
CA ASN A 311 -14.28 -20.73 8.84
C ASN A 311 -13.83 -19.84 7.65
N ALA A 312 -13.05 -18.78 7.90
CA ALA A 312 -12.58 -17.87 6.85
C ALA A 312 -11.97 -18.61 5.64
N GLN A 313 -11.17 -19.67 5.86
CA GLN A 313 -10.56 -20.44 4.79
C GLN A 313 -11.57 -21.22 3.93
N SER A 314 -12.58 -21.83 4.53
CA SER A 314 -13.61 -22.55 3.78
C SER A 314 -14.50 -21.57 2.99
N ARG A 315 -14.72 -20.38 3.54
CA ARG A 315 -15.46 -19.31 2.84
C ARG A 315 -14.69 -18.75 1.66
N ASP A 316 -13.36 -18.71 1.72
CA ASP A 316 -12.52 -18.27 0.59
C ASP A 316 -12.68 -19.19 -0.63
N ALA A 317 -12.79 -20.49 -0.43
CA ALA A 317 -13.08 -21.43 -1.52
C ALA A 317 -14.47 -21.20 -2.13
N THR A 318 -15.49 -21.01 -1.30
CA THR A 318 -16.87 -20.70 -1.74
C THR A 318 -16.93 -19.38 -2.49
N ARG A 319 -16.27 -18.32 -1.96
CA ARG A 319 -16.15 -17.03 -2.62
C ARG A 319 -15.45 -17.15 -3.98
N THR A 320 -14.35 -17.87 -4.03
CA THR A 320 -13.61 -18.09 -5.29
C THR A 320 -14.49 -18.75 -6.33
N ALA A 321 -15.23 -19.80 -5.98
CA ALA A 321 -16.17 -20.48 -6.88
C ALA A 321 -17.31 -19.54 -7.33
N PHE A 322 -17.84 -18.72 -6.41
CA PHE A 322 -18.85 -17.70 -6.73
C PHE A 322 -18.33 -16.70 -7.77
N ILE A 323 -17.14 -16.14 -7.55
CA ILE A 323 -16.52 -15.16 -8.45
C ILE A 323 -16.20 -15.79 -9.80
N ASP A 324 -15.68 -17.01 -9.83
CA ASP A 324 -15.38 -17.72 -11.07
C ASP A 324 -16.64 -17.97 -11.91
N THR A 325 -17.72 -18.38 -11.27
CA THR A 325 -19.03 -18.55 -11.92
C THR A 325 -19.50 -17.25 -12.57
N HIS A 326 -19.42 -16.11 -11.85
CA HIS A 326 -19.86 -14.80 -12.34
C HIS A 326 -18.96 -14.24 -13.44
N LEU A 327 -17.70 -14.66 -13.49
CA LEU A 327 -16.74 -14.29 -14.53
C LEU A 327 -16.62 -15.33 -15.67
N GLY A 328 -17.51 -16.34 -15.69
CA GLY A 328 -17.51 -17.39 -16.71
C GLY A 328 -16.22 -18.21 -16.74
N ARG A 329 -15.59 -18.39 -15.59
CA ARG A 329 -14.36 -19.19 -15.44
C ARG A 329 -14.71 -20.58 -14.90
N GLU A 330 -13.98 -21.60 -15.37
CA GLU A 330 -14.02 -22.91 -14.72
C GLU A 330 -13.60 -22.78 -13.24
N PRO A 331 -14.42 -23.29 -12.30
CA PRO A 331 -14.05 -23.31 -10.90
C PRO A 331 -12.70 -24.02 -10.75
N ALA A 332 -11.80 -23.46 -9.98
CA ALA A 332 -10.56 -24.13 -9.65
C ALA A 332 -10.91 -25.47 -8.99
N ALA A 333 -10.53 -26.59 -9.63
CA ALA A 333 -10.75 -27.91 -9.04
C ALA A 333 -10.20 -27.89 -7.62
N ALA A 334 -11.04 -28.31 -6.65
CA ALA A 334 -10.63 -28.42 -5.25
C ALA A 334 -9.33 -29.22 -5.23
N VAL A 335 -8.23 -28.62 -4.75
CA VAL A 335 -6.96 -29.28 -4.59
C VAL A 335 -7.15 -30.33 -3.49
N THR A 336 -7.60 -31.51 -3.90
CA THR A 336 -7.50 -32.69 -3.07
C THR A 336 -6.02 -32.97 -2.97
N THR A 337 -5.46 -32.84 -1.77
CA THR A 337 -4.10 -33.26 -1.45
C THR A 337 -3.98 -34.75 -1.71
N VAL A 338 -3.60 -35.13 -2.92
CA VAL A 338 -3.12 -36.47 -3.27
C VAL A 338 -1.61 -36.36 -3.41
N ALA A 339 -0.94 -37.18 -2.60
CA ALA A 339 0.49 -37.32 -2.57
C ALA A 339 1.06 -37.62 -3.97
N THR A 340 2.12 -36.91 -4.29
CA THR A 340 3.27 -37.23 -5.13
C THR A 340 3.06 -38.27 -6.26
N THR A 341 2.85 -37.78 -7.48
CA THR A 341 3.39 -38.44 -8.68
C THR A 341 3.92 -37.35 -9.64
N THR A 342 5.08 -37.62 -10.19
CA THR A 342 5.94 -36.81 -11.03
C THR A 342 5.18 -36.13 -12.19
N PRO A 343 5.36 -34.81 -12.42
CA PRO A 343 4.72 -34.17 -13.59
C PRO A 343 5.57 -34.34 -14.84
N THR A 344 5.02 -35.03 -15.80
CA THR A 344 5.47 -34.94 -17.19
C THR A 344 4.30 -34.38 -17.98
N ALA A 345 4.34 -33.14 -18.34
CA ALA A 345 3.80 -32.45 -19.52
C ALA A 345 3.66 -30.94 -19.26
N THR A 346 4.40 -30.17 -20.02
CA THR A 346 4.23 -28.71 -20.13
C THR A 346 2.85 -28.42 -20.74
N PRO A 347 1.97 -27.63 -20.09
CA PRO A 347 0.71 -27.25 -20.71
C PRO A 347 0.98 -26.34 -21.92
N PRO A 348 0.18 -26.40 -22.98
CA PRO A 348 0.33 -25.53 -24.14
C PRO A 348 0.12 -24.07 -23.72
N PRO A 349 0.80 -23.10 -24.36
CA PRO A 349 0.63 -21.69 -24.04
C PRO A 349 -0.81 -21.27 -24.33
N VAL A 350 -1.53 -20.86 -23.30
CA VAL A 350 -2.86 -20.27 -23.46
C VAL A 350 -2.67 -18.95 -24.20
N SER A 351 -3.13 -18.89 -25.45
CA SER A 351 -3.14 -17.66 -26.24
C SER A 351 -3.96 -16.62 -25.51
N ALA A 352 -3.32 -15.52 -25.10
CA ALA A 352 -4.03 -14.42 -24.48
C ALA A 352 -5.13 -13.90 -25.42
N PRO A 353 -6.34 -13.62 -24.94
CA PRO A 353 -7.41 -13.08 -25.78
C PRO A 353 -6.95 -11.81 -26.51
N ARG A 354 -7.42 -11.60 -27.74
CA ARG A 354 -7.06 -10.45 -28.60
C ARG A 354 -7.23 -9.11 -27.86
N ALA A 355 -8.24 -9.02 -26.99
CA ALA A 355 -8.48 -7.90 -26.10
C ALA A 355 -7.32 -7.56 -25.15
N THR A 356 -6.49 -8.54 -24.76
CA THR A 356 -5.30 -8.32 -23.92
C THR A 356 -4.23 -7.53 -24.66
N LEU A 357 -4.12 -7.69 -25.97
CA LEU A 357 -3.17 -6.95 -26.82
C LEU A 357 -3.64 -5.49 -27.04
N GLU A 358 -4.93 -5.28 -27.26
CA GLU A 358 -5.51 -3.93 -27.38
C GLU A 358 -5.49 -3.17 -26.04
N ALA A 359 -5.80 -3.84 -24.93
CA ALA A 359 -5.65 -3.27 -23.61
C ALA A 359 -4.18 -2.92 -23.31
N LYS A 360 -3.23 -3.79 -23.66
CA LYS A 360 -1.79 -3.49 -23.52
C LYS A 360 -1.35 -2.27 -24.31
N SER A 361 -1.90 -2.01 -25.49
CA SER A 361 -1.57 -0.82 -26.31
C SER A 361 -2.15 0.47 -25.73
N ARG A 362 -3.26 0.38 -24.94
CA ARG A 362 -3.90 1.51 -24.27
C ARG A 362 -3.40 1.74 -22.85
N ILE A 363 -2.81 0.73 -22.24
CA ILE A 363 -2.34 0.70 -20.84
C ILE A 363 -0.83 0.97 -20.74
N ALA A 364 -0.13 1.31 -21.78
CA ALA A 364 1.22 1.76 -21.55
C ALA A 364 1.17 3.01 -20.62
N PRO A 365 1.35 2.90 -19.27
CA PRO A 365 1.83 4.02 -18.55
C PRO A 365 3.20 4.24 -19.15
N SER A 366 3.34 5.30 -19.91
CA SER A 366 4.65 5.75 -20.27
C SER A 366 5.47 5.82 -18.98
N ALA A 367 6.75 5.53 -19.07
CA ALA A 367 7.68 5.85 -17.98
C ALA A 367 7.45 7.29 -17.46
N GLU A 368 7.01 8.19 -18.32
CA GLU A 368 6.52 9.53 -18.05
C GLU A 368 5.42 9.63 -16.99
N SER A 369 4.44 8.70 -16.89
CA SER A 369 3.39 8.82 -15.85
C SER A 369 3.92 8.45 -14.45
N THR A 370 4.87 7.53 -14.37
CA THR A 370 5.53 7.17 -13.11
C THR A 370 6.53 8.26 -12.70
N ASP A 371 7.20 8.87 -13.65
CA ASP A 371 8.14 9.96 -13.40
C ASP A 371 7.40 11.28 -13.09
N ALA A 372 6.25 11.54 -13.71
CA ALA A 372 5.38 12.65 -13.33
C ALA A 372 4.80 12.51 -11.93
N ALA A 373 4.42 11.29 -11.51
CA ALA A 373 3.96 11.03 -10.15
C ALA A 373 5.10 11.20 -9.13
N ARG A 374 6.33 10.76 -9.44
CA ARG A 374 7.53 11.00 -8.63
C ARG A 374 7.91 12.47 -8.55
N ALA A 375 7.83 13.20 -9.67
CA ALA A 375 8.11 14.63 -9.72
C ALA A 375 7.11 15.44 -8.92
N ASN A 376 5.81 15.07 -8.94
CA ASN A 376 4.79 15.70 -8.12
C ASN A 376 4.96 15.40 -6.62
N LEU A 377 5.42 14.21 -6.26
CA LEU A 377 5.76 13.87 -4.88
C LEU A 377 6.92 14.74 -4.37
N ALA A 378 8.02 14.81 -5.14
CA ALA A 378 9.18 15.61 -4.79
C ALA A 378 8.84 17.12 -4.66
N ARG A 379 7.95 17.62 -5.52
CA ARG A 379 7.46 19.01 -5.46
C ARG A 379 6.62 19.27 -4.20
N SER A 380 5.73 18.35 -3.84
CA SER A 380 4.91 18.43 -2.61
C SER A 380 5.75 18.36 -1.34
N GLU A 381 6.82 17.57 -1.32
CA GLU A 381 7.76 17.50 -0.19
C GLU A 381 8.61 18.78 -0.08
N ALA A 382 9.04 19.34 -1.20
CA ALA A 382 9.76 20.61 -1.22
C ALA A 382 8.90 21.80 -0.77
N GLU A 383 7.63 21.87 -1.17
CA GLU A 383 6.68 22.88 -0.70
C GLU A 383 6.40 22.75 0.81
N LYS A 384 6.31 21.52 1.32
CA LYS A 384 6.15 21.28 2.74
C LYS A 384 7.37 21.68 3.56
N ALA A 385 8.56 21.45 3.05
CA ALA A 385 9.81 21.88 3.67
C ALA A 385 9.96 23.42 3.66
N ALA A 386 9.58 24.08 2.56
CA ALA A 386 9.58 25.54 2.45
C ALA A 386 8.54 26.21 3.39
N ALA A 387 7.37 25.60 3.56
CA ALA A 387 6.36 26.08 4.52
C ALA A 387 6.80 25.94 5.98
N ALA A 388 7.57 24.88 6.30
CA ALA A 388 8.12 24.67 7.65
C ALA A 388 9.20 25.67 8.01
N THR A 389 9.99 26.16 7.03
CA THR A 389 11.02 27.20 7.24
C THR A 389 10.46 28.62 7.31
N ALA A 390 9.28 28.86 6.76
CA ALA A 390 8.63 30.18 6.78
C ALA A 390 7.92 30.50 8.11
N THR A 391 7.82 29.56 9.05
CA THR A 391 7.07 29.73 10.31
C THR A 391 7.97 30.06 11.53
N THR A 392 9.25 30.40 11.33
CA THR A 392 10.09 30.86 12.44
C THR A 392 9.96 32.38 12.61
N PRO A 393 9.38 32.87 13.69
CA PRO A 393 9.29 34.33 13.93
C PRO A 393 10.68 34.92 14.18
N PRO A 394 10.96 36.16 13.72
CA PRO A 394 12.25 36.80 13.95
C PRO A 394 12.46 37.02 15.45
N ALA A 395 13.66 36.70 15.91
CA ALA A 395 14.09 36.94 17.29
C ALA A 395 13.94 38.43 17.62
N ALA A 396 13.27 38.70 18.75
CA ALA A 396 13.10 40.05 19.28
C ALA A 396 14.47 40.67 19.56
N GLY A 397 14.76 41.72 18.84
CA GLY A 397 15.94 42.54 19.05
C GLY A 397 15.82 43.25 20.44
N THR A 398 16.81 43.06 21.28
CA THR A 398 17.00 43.85 22.53
C THR A 398 17.43 45.24 22.12
N ASP A 399 16.61 46.21 22.44
CA ASP A 399 16.93 47.64 22.35
C ASP A 399 17.84 48.05 23.54
N PRO A 400 19.03 48.64 23.32
CA PRO A 400 19.87 49.13 24.39
C PRO A 400 19.63 50.63 24.55
N ARG A 401 18.63 51.06 25.31
CA ARG A 401 18.55 52.39 25.94
C ARG A 401 17.51 52.43 27.09
N HIS A 402 18.01 52.50 28.24
CA HIS A 402 17.78 53.19 29.53
C HIS A 402 18.03 52.29 30.73
#